data_8d46eaeb15a15ceefc191d8ada92f00f
#
_entry.id   8d46eaeb15a15ceefc191d8ada92f00f
#
_cell.length_a   1.000
_cell.length_b   1.000
_cell.length_c   1.000
_cell.angle_alpha   90.00
_cell.angle_beta   90.00
_cell.angle_gamma   90.00
#
_symmetry.space_group_name_H-M   'P 1'
#
loop_
_entity.id
_entity.type
_entity.pdbx_description
1 polymer ?
#
loop_
_entity_poly.entity_id
_entity_poly.type
_entity_poly.pdbx_seq_one_letter_code
_entity_poly.pdbx_strand_id
1 'polypeptide(L)'
;MIRIARPLLTALALAGAVALGAVLPVAFGQSEEAPTAIRNALAQSDRVQGAPGRTLVLSRVKVEPGAALALHHHLGTQVARIQSGVLTYTVRRGSVVVRRGESDQEPETVRSIAAGQTGRIRPGQWIVEQPSDIHQAANNGSTPVVIYLATLLKSGAPPATPVSLPTPRVNPGR
;
A
#
# COMPACT_ATOMS: atom_id res chain seq x y z
N MET A 1 -22.60 -78.18 -60.87
CA MET A 1 -22.32 -77.80 -59.47
C MET A 1 -20.90 -77.42 -59.33
N ILE A 2 -20.61 -76.12 -59.33
CA ILE A 2 -19.26 -75.59 -59.30
C ILE A 2 -19.00 -75.00 -57.89
N ARG A 3 -18.04 -75.58 -57.19
CA ARG A 3 -17.59 -75.07 -55.89
C ARG A 3 -16.48 -74.06 -56.12
N ILE A 4 -16.71 -72.79 -55.73
CA ILE A 4 -15.73 -71.73 -55.78
C ILE A 4 -15.06 -71.68 -54.40
N ALA A 5 -13.73 -71.86 -54.40
CA ALA A 5 -12.90 -71.73 -53.20
C ALA A 5 -12.66 -70.23 -52.90
N ARG A 6 -12.78 -69.85 -51.63
CA ARG A 6 -12.47 -68.50 -51.11
C ARG A 6 -10.99 -68.47 -50.66
N PRO A 7 -10.22 -67.47 -51.01
CA PRO A 7 -8.89 -67.25 -50.42
C PRO A 7 -8.99 -66.61 -49.06
N LEU A 8 -8.23 -67.12 -48.07
CA LEU A 8 -7.95 -66.42 -46.81
C LEU A 8 -7.05 -65.26 -47.01
N LEU A 9 -7.52 -64.05 -46.68
CA LEU A 9 -6.71 -62.87 -46.48
C LEU A 9 -6.23 -62.79 -45.04
N THR A 10 -4.95 -62.98 -44.81
CA THR A 10 -4.25 -62.75 -43.56
C THR A 10 -4.10 -61.25 -43.35
N ALA A 11 -4.84 -60.63 -42.41
CA ALA A 11 -4.67 -59.27 -42.03
C ALA A 11 -3.54 -59.14 -41.00
N LEU A 12 -2.48 -58.45 -41.35
CA LEU A 12 -1.38 -58.08 -40.47
C LEU A 12 -1.81 -56.87 -39.64
N ALA A 13 -2.05 -57.05 -38.34
CA ALA A 13 -2.38 -55.98 -37.43
C ALA A 13 -1.10 -55.24 -37.00
N LEU A 14 -0.91 -54.03 -37.49
CA LEU A 14 0.10 -53.11 -37.01
C LEU A 14 -0.38 -52.45 -35.73
N ALA A 15 0.20 -52.83 -34.60
CA ALA A 15 -0.07 -52.17 -33.30
C ALA A 15 0.69 -50.84 -33.25
N GLY A 16 -0.01 -49.75 -33.54
CA GLY A 16 0.49 -48.40 -33.33
C GLY A 16 0.34 -48.01 -31.83
N ALA A 17 1.46 -47.88 -31.13
CA ALA A 17 1.51 -47.33 -29.81
C ALA A 17 1.23 -45.83 -29.86
N VAL A 18 0.01 -45.42 -29.49
CA VAL A 18 -0.30 -44.00 -29.27
C VAL A 18 0.24 -43.61 -27.89
N ALA A 19 1.37 -42.86 -27.86
CA ALA A 19 1.84 -42.21 -26.65
C ALA A 19 0.88 -41.07 -26.30
N LEU A 20 0.02 -41.27 -25.31
CA LEU A 20 -0.73 -40.16 -24.69
C LEU A 20 0.29 -39.27 -23.95
N GLY A 21 0.70 -38.20 -24.57
CA GLY A 21 1.41 -37.11 -23.90
C GLY A 21 0.45 -36.45 -22.89
N ALA A 22 0.66 -36.68 -21.60
CA ALA A 22 -0.03 -35.91 -20.57
C ALA A 22 0.42 -34.45 -20.65
N VAL A 23 -0.44 -33.61 -21.22
CA VAL A 23 -0.28 -32.14 -21.15
C VAL A 23 -0.63 -31.75 -19.72
N LEU A 24 0.39 -31.56 -18.89
CA LEU A 24 0.20 -30.96 -17.57
C LEU A 24 -0.30 -29.51 -17.77
N PRO A 25 -1.39 -29.09 -17.11
CA PRO A 25 -1.82 -27.71 -17.17
C PRO A 25 -0.70 -26.85 -16.57
N VAL A 26 -0.10 -25.97 -17.37
CA VAL A 26 0.75 -24.90 -16.87
C VAL A 26 -0.19 -23.97 -16.11
N ALA A 27 -0.17 -24.05 -14.78
CA ALA A 27 -0.83 -23.06 -13.95
C ALA A 27 -0.16 -21.73 -14.21
N PHE A 28 -0.81 -20.87 -15.01
CA PHE A 28 -0.46 -19.45 -15.07
C PHE A 28 -0.75 -18.90 -13.68
N GLY A 29 0.28 -18.80 -12.84
CA GLY A 29 0.22 -18.07 -11.59
C GLY A 29 -0.23 -16.66 -11.93
N GLN A 30 -1.44 -16.28 -11.52
CA GLN A 30 -1.85 -14.89 -11.51
C GLN A 30 -0.86 -14.23 -10.57
N SER A 31 -0.03 -13.33 -11.11
CA SER A 31 0.79 -12.44 -10.29
C SER A 31 -0.20 -11.61 -9.48
N GLU A 32 -0.33 -11.93 -8.19
CA GLU A 32 -1.14 -11.17 -7.27
C GLU A 32 -0.58 -9.74 -7.27
N GLU A 33 -1.39 -8.79 -7.73
CA GLU A 33 -1.00 -7.39 -7.80
C GLU A 33 -0.60 -6.92 -6.39
N ALA A 34 0.58 -6.32 -6.26
CA ALA A 34 1.08 -5.88 -4.96
C ALA A 34 0.08 -4.92 -4.29
N PRO A 35 -0.18 -5.08 -2.98
CA PRO A 35 -1.14 -4.23 -2.28
C PRO A 35 -0.77 -2.76 -2.40
N THR A 36 -1.74 -1.91 -2.70
CA THR A 36 -1.51 -0.49 -3.01
C THR A 36 -2.17 0.45 -2.02
N ALA A 37 -1.67 1.69 -1.97
CA ALA A 37 -2.31 2.82 -1.32
C ALA A 37 -2.79 3.81 -2.38
N ILE A 38 -4.09 4.14 -2.34
CA ILE A 38 -4.74 5.03 -3.31
C ILE A 38 -5.09 6.34 -2.61
N ARG A 39 -4.65 7.47 -3.18
CA ARG A 39 -4.99 8.82 -2.70
C ARG A 39 -5.91 9.52 -3.69
N ASN A 40 -7.06 10.00 -3.21
CA ASN A 40 -7.99 10.83 -3.95
C ASN A 40 -8.06 12.22 -3.31
N ALA A 41 -7.76 13.28 -4.06
CA ALA A 41 -8.07 14.64 -3.64
C ALA A 41 -9.59 14.84 -3.76
N LEU A 42 -10.20 15.30 -2.66
CA LEU A 42 -11.65 15.55 -2.59
C LEU A 42 -11.98 17.02 -2.80
N ALA A 43 -11.10 17.91 -2.33
CA ALA A 43 -11.21 19.36 -2.48
C ALA A 43 -9.82 19.98 -2.43
N GLN A 44 -9.63 21.12 -3.11
CA GLN A 44 -8.37 21.84 -3.15
C GLN A 44 -8.58 23.35 -3.30
N SER A 45 -7.70 24.13 -2.69
CA SER A 45 -7.57 25.55 -2.90
C SER A 45 -6.11 25.97 -3.00
N ASP A 46 -5.72 26.60 -4.10
CA ASP A 46 -4.39 27.18 -4.30
C ASP A 46 -4.31 28.65 -3.86
N ARG A 47 -5.45 29.25 -3.50
CA ARG A 47 -5.59 30.64 -3.03
C ARG A 47 -6.00 30.66 -1.56
N VAL A 48 -5.06 30.33 -0.68
CA VAL A 48 -5.31 30.31 0.76
C VAL A 48 -4.98 31.69 1.33
N GLN A 49 -6.01 32.49 1.66
CA GLN A 49 -5.81 33.79 2.32
C GLN A 49 -5.16 33.56 3.69
N GLY A 50 -4.15 34.33 4.04
CA GLY A 50 -3.37 34.16 5.27
C GLY A 50 -2.27 33.10 5.19
N ALA A 51 -2.18 32.34 4.10
CA ALA A 51 -1.10 31.37 3.87
C ALA A 51 -0.60 31.42 2.40
N PRO A 52 -0.01 32.54 1.96
CA PRO A 52 0.46 32.69 0.59
C PRO A 52 1.53 31.63 0.26
N GLY A 53 1.53 31.13 -0.98
CA GLY A 53 2.44 30.06 -1.43
C GLY A 53 2.11 28.68 -0.85
N ARG A 54 0.91 28.49 -0.33
CA ARG A 54 0.39 27.20 0.16
C ARG A 54 -0.82 26.76 -0.62
N THR A 55 -0.95 25.45 -0.74
CA THR A 55 -2.14 24.78 -1.27
C THR A 55 -2.79 23.99 -0.14
N LEU A 56 -4.08 24.23 0.10
CA LEU A 56 -4.90 23.47 1.04
C LEU A 56 -5.60 22.35 0.27
N VAL A 57 -5.45 21.11 0.73
CA VAL A 57 -6.07 19.94 0.10
C VAL A 57 -6.75 19.08 1.16
N LEU A 58 -7.99 18.69 0.90
CA LEU A 58 -8.65 17.59 1.59
C LEU A 58 -8.52 16.35 0.72
N SER A 59 -8.00 15.26 1.29
CA SER A 59 -7.82 13.99 0.58
C SER A 59 -8.38 12.83 1.38
N ARG A 60 -8.75 11.76 0.67
CA ARG A 60 -8.98 10.43 1.23
C ARG A 60 -7.89 9.50 0.73
N VAL A 61 -7.23 8.79 1.66
CA VAL A 61 -6.28 7.73 1.34
C VAL A 61 -6.85 6.40 1.78
N LYS A 62 -6.86 5.42 0.89
CA LYS A 62 -7.20 4.03 1.17
C LYS A 62 -5.92 3.21 1.08
N VAL A 63 -5.56 2.52 2.17
CA VAL A 63 -4.39 1.65 2.25
C VAL A 63 -4.90 0.22 2.33
N GLU A 64 -4.68 -0.57 1.29
CA GLU A 64 -5.14 -1.96 1.24
C GLU A 64 -4.39 -2.84 2.24
N PRO A 65 -4.96 -3.98 2.67
CA PRO A 65 -4.25 -4.96 3.50
C PRO A 65 -2.89 -5.32 2.90
N GLY A 66 -1.83 -5.30 3.72
CA GLY A 66 -0.46 -5.55 3.27
C GLY A 66 0.24 -4.36 2.60
N ALA A 67 -0.49 -3.29 2.23
CA ALA A 67 0.12 -2.12 1.62
C ALA A 67 0.91 -1.28 2.62
N ALA A 68 1.98 -0.63 2.14
CA ALA A 68 2.82 0.27 2.91
C ALA A 68 2.95 1.64 2.23
N LEU A 69 3.00 2.69 3.04
CA LEU A 69 3.43 4.02 2.66
C LEU A 69 4.92 4.13 2.97
N ALA A 70 5.74 4.26 1.94
CA ALA A 70 7.19 4.32 2.06
C ALA A 70 7.64 5.48 2.97
N LEU A 71 8.90 5.44 3.39
CA LEU A 71 9.49 6.48 4.21
C LEU A 71 9.46 7.84 3.47
N HIS A 72 8.86 8.84 4.11
CA HIS A 72 8.67 10.18 3.51
C HIS A 72 8.52 11.28 4.55
N HIS A 73 8.47 12.51 4.08
CA HIS A 73 8.05 13.71 4.81
C HIS A 73 7.11 14.56 3.94
N HIS A 74 6.54 15.60 4.53
CA HIS A 74 5.69 16.56 3.84
C HIS A 74 6.33 17.96 3.80
N LEU A 75 6.12 18.70 2.71
CA LEU A 75 6.54 20.11 2.61
C LEU A 75 5.46 21.08 3.16
N GLY A 76 4.94 20.74 4.32
CA GLY A 76 3.90 21.45 5.03
C GLY A 76 3.28 20.62 6.15
N THR A 77 2.30 21.18 6.83
CA THR A 77 1.59 20.51 7.91
C THR A 77 0.41 19.69 7.37
N GLN A 78 0.17 18.55 7.99
CA GLN A 78 -0.92 17.65 7.63
C GLN A 78 -1.63 17.15 8.89
N VAL A 79 -2.96 17.18 8.88
CA VAL A 79 -3.80 16.49 9.86
C VAL A 79 -4.25 15.18 9.24
N ALA A 80 -4.03 14.06 9.93
CA ALA A 80 -4.45 12.73 9.49
C ALA A 80 -5.44 12.15 10.50
N ARG A 81 -6.68 11.85 10.07
CA ARG A 81 -7.72 11.22 10.88
C ARG A 81 -8.07 9.84 10.31
N ILE A 82 -7.98 8.81 11.13
CA ILE A 82 -8.35 7.45 10.74
C ILE A 82 -9.87 7.31 10.78
N GLN A 83 -10.46 6.98 9.64
CA GLN A 83 -11.89 6.70 9.52
C GLN A 83 -12.21 5.23 9.80
N SER A 84 -11.41 4.30 9.26
CA SER A 84 -11.58 2.87 9.44
C SER A 84 -10.25 2.12 9.35
N GLY A 85 -10.22 0.89 9.85
CA GLY A 85 -9.01 0.07 9.91
C GLY A 85 -8.05 0.54 11.01
N VAL A 86 -6.87 -0.05 11.07
CA VAL A 86 -5.83 0.30 12.07
C VAL A 86 -4.52 0.53 11.33
N LEU A 87 -4.04 1.77 11.35
CA LEU A 87 -2.78 2.16 10.73
C LEU A 87 -1.61 1.84 11.66
N THR A 88 -0.63 1.08 11.18
CA THR A 88 0.68 0.94 11.82
C THR A 88 1.54 2.11 11.36
N TYR A 89 2.03 2.92 12.30
CA TYR A 89 2.72 4.17 12.03
C TYR A 89 4.08 4.19 12.73
N THR A 90 5.15 4.45 11.98
CA THR A 90 6.52 4.48 12.49
C THR A 90 7.15 5.84 12.25
N VAL A 91 7.61 6.48 13.31
CA VAL A 91 8.35 7.75 13.24
C VAL A 91 9.85 7.45 13.14
N ARG A 92 10.53 8.08 12.18
CA ARG A 92 12.00 8.00 12.01
C ARG A 92 12.69 9.26 12.50
N ARG A 93 12.03 10.41 12.37
CA ARG A 93 12.49 11.71 12.91
C ARG A 93 11.28 12.52 13.33
N GLY A 94 11.40 13.30 14.41
CA GLY A 94 10.30 14.05 15.00
C GLY A 94 9.46 13.24 15.96
N SER A 95 8.21 13.61 16.12
CA SER A 95 7.24 12.91 16.96
C SER A 95 5.82 13.30 16.60
N VAL A 96 4.87 12.41 16.80
CA VAL A 96 3.44 12.74 16.69
C VAL A 96 2.72 12.40 17.98
N VAL A 97 1.70 13.20 18.30
CA VAL A 97 0.78 12.93 19.41
C VAL A 97 -0.50 12.37 18.83
N VAL A 98 -0.84 11.15 19.22
CA VAL A 98 -2.10 10.50 18.86
C VAL A 98 -3.19 11.02 19.78
N ARG A 99 -4.22 11.61 19.22
CA ARG A 99 -5.38 12.17 19.92
C ARG A 99 -6.66 11.44 19.53
N ARG A 100 -7.68 11.56 20.39
CA ARG A 100 -9.03 11.06 20.16
C ARG A 100 -10.05 12.10 20.62
N GLY A 101 -11.22 12.09 20.01
CA GLY A 101 -12.29 13.05 20.28
C GLY A 101 -12.33 14.20 19.25
N GLU A 102 -13.30 15.06 19.39
CA GLU A 102 -13.46 16.25 18.56
C GLU A 102 -12.41 17.30 18.96
N SER A 103 -11.86 18.01 17.98
CA SER A 103 -10.73 18.93 18.23
C SER A 103 -11.13 20.21 18.98
N ASP A 104 -12.41 20.54 18.98
CA ASP A 104 -13.00 21.70 19.67
C ASP A 104 -13.46 21.41 21.12
N GLN A 105 -13.29 20.16 21.60
CA GLN A 105 -13.75 19.70 22.92
C GLN A 105 -12.63 19.16 23.82
N GLU A 106 -11.43 19.72 23.78
CA GLU A 106 -10.26 19.21 24.51
C GLU A 106 -9.98 17.72 24.23
N PRO A 107 -9.45 17.39 23.06
CA PRO A 107 -9.26 16.00 22.67
C PRO A 107 -8.29 15.27 23.61
N GLU A 108 -8.66 14.04 23.95
CA GLU A 108 -7.84 13.16 24.77
C GLU A 108 -6.51 12.83 24.09
N THR A 109 -5.40 13.01 24.79
CA THR A 109 -4.09 12.49 24.38
C THR A 109 -4.04 11.00 24.68
N VAL A 110 -4.02 10.18 23.64
CA VAL A 110 -3.93 8.72 23.75
C VAL A 110 -2.48 8.28 24.03
N ARG A 111 -1.52 8.84 23.28
CA ARG A 111 -0.08 8.59 23.40
C ARG A 111 0.73 9.49 22.47
N SER A 112 2.06 9.50 22.70
CA SER A 112 3.04 9.99 21.72
C SER A 112 3.74 8.83 21.03
N ILE A 113 4.19 9.05 19.78
CA ILE A 113 5.07 8.17 19.03
C ILE A 113 6.28 9.00 18.67
N ALA A 114 7.40 8.75 19.32
CA ALA A 114 8.66 9.47 19.11
C ALA A 114 9.54 8.79 18.04
N ALA A 115 10.62 9.45 17.64
CA ALA A 115 11.60 8.90 16.71
C ALA A 115 12.09 7.50 17.13
N GLY A 116 12.14 6.57 16.20
CA GLY A 116 12.46 5.15 16.41
C GLY A 116 11.29 4.29 16.89
N GLN A 117 10.15 4.89 17.23
CA GLN A 117 8.99 4.16 17.74
C GLN A 117 7.98 3.86 16.64
N THR A 118 7.25 2.76 16.84
CA THR A 118 6.09 2.35 16.06
C THR A 118 4.84 2.33 16.96
N GLY A 119 3.75 2.86 16.45
CA GLY A 119 2.46 2.85 17.12
C GLY A 119 1.31 2.45 16.20
N ARG A 120 0.16 2.17 16.78
CA ARG A 120 -1.08 1.88 16.04
C ARG A 120 -2.04 3.04 16.23
N ILE A 121 -2.58 3.57 15.12
CA ILE A 121 -3.58 4.63 15.11
C ILE A 121 -4.90 3.99 14.68
N ARG A 122 -5.92 4.14 15.52
CA ARG A 122 -7.22 3.45 15.41
C ARG A 122 -8.29 4.37 14.83
N PRO A 123 -9.44 3.85 14.40
CA PRO A 123 -10.58 4.68 13.99
C PRO A 123 -10.95 5.72 15.03
N GLY A 124 -11.28 6.94 14.58
CA GLY A 124 -11.59 8.10 15.43
C GLY A 124 -10.38 8.81 16.03
N GLN A 125 -9.17 8.22 15.93
CA GLN A 125 -7.91 8.85 16.31
C GLN A 125 -7.33 9.69 15.17
N TRP A 126 -6.57 10.71 15.56
CA TRP A 126 -5.91 11.60 14.61
C TRP A 126 -4.54 12.06 15.11
N ILE A 127 -3.71 12.51 14.20
CA ILE A 127 -2.37 13.05 14.42
C ILE A 127 -2.18 14.32 13.60
N VAL A 128 -1.19 15.12 14.01
CA VAL A 128 -0.67 16.23 13.20
C VAL A 128 0.78 15.90 12.86
N GLU A 129 1.10 15.92 11.57
CA GLU A 129 2.43 15.71 11.03
C GLU A 129 3.02 17.06 10.63
N GLN A 130 4.25 17.33 11.09
CA GLN A 130 4.96 18.56 10.81
C GLN A 130 5.97 18.39 9.65
N PRO A 131 6.38 19.46 8.97
CA PRO A 131 7.30 19.36 7.83
C PRO A 131 8.64 18.69 8.14
N SER A 132 9.07 18.73 9.41
CA SER A 132 10.31 18.12 9.88
C SER A 132 10.21 16.63 10.18
N ASP A 133 9.00 16.10 10.27
CA ASP A 133 8.77 14.71 10.65
C ASP A 133 9.06 13.78 9.47
N ILE A 134 9.81 12.71 9.73
CA ILE A 134 10.04 11.64 8.76
C ILE A 134 9.38 10.38 9.30
N HIS A 135 8.50 9.79 8.50
CA HIS A 135 7.69 8.67 8.93
C HIS A 135 7.36 7.71 7.78
N GLN A 136 6.86 6.56 8.15
CA GLN A 136 6.29 5.55 7.26
C GLN A 136 5.07 4.94 7.91
N ALA A 137 4.19 4.35 7.13
CA ALA A 137 3.01 3.68 7.65
C ALA A 137 2.71 2.41 6.85
N ALA A 138 1.93 1.49 7.45
CA ALA A 138 1.51 0.26 6.81
C ALA A 138 0.14 -0.18 7.31
N ASN A 139 -0.58 -0.90 6.47
CA ASN A 139 -1.75 -1.64 6.87
C ASN A 139 -1.36 -3.12 7.09
N ASN A 140 -1.08 -3.48 8.34
CA ASN A 140 -0.77 -4.84 8.75
C ASN A 140 -2.02 -5.62 9.19
N GLY A 141 -3.21 -5.09 8.90
CA GLY A 141 -4.51 -5.72 9.17
C GLY A 141 -5.07 -6.44 7.95
N SER A 142 -6.26 -7.01 8.11
CA SER A 142 -7.00 -7.72 7.05
C SER A 142 -8.10 -6.88 6.38
N THR A 143 -8.32 -5.65 6.84
CA THR A 143 -9.31 -4.73 6.27
C THR A 143 -8.64 -3.44 5.82
N PRO A 144 -9.14 -2.76 4.78
CA PRO A 144 -8.56 -1.50 4.33
C PRO A 144 -8.55 -0.44 5.44
N VAL A 145 -7.47 0.33 5.51
CA VAL A 145 -7.38 1.55 6.32
C VAL A 145 -7.83 2.72 5.47
N VAL A 146 -8.77 3.51 5.96
CA VAL A 146 -9.21 4.76 5.33
C VAL A 146 -8.79 5.94 6.20
N ILE A 147 -8.09 6.89 5.59
CA ILE A 147 -7.55 8.09 6.23
C ILE A 147 -8.12 9.31 5.53
N TYR A 148 -8.62 10.28 6.27
CA TYR A 148 -8.86 11.63 5.78
C TYR A 148 -7.69 12.53 6.16
N LEU A 149 -7.21 13.30 5.18
CA LEU A 149 -6.06 14.18 5.30
C LEU A 149 -6.46 15.61 4.95
N ALA A 150 -6.24 16.53 5.87
CA ALA A 150 -6.23 17.97 5.58
C ALA A 150 -4.78 18.44 5.53
N THR A 151 -4.29 18.88 4.37
CA THR A 151 -2.90 19.23 4.14
C THR A 151 -2.75 20.69 3.73
N LEU A 152 -1.79 21.40 4.32
CA LEU A 152 -1.40 22.74 3.92
C LEU A 152 0.06 22.69 3.47
N LEU A 153 0.28 22.33 2.22
CA LEU A 153 1.61 22.12 1.65
C LEU A 153 2.11 23.34 0.89
N LYS A 154 3.42 23.43 0.68
CA LYS A 154 4.01 24.38 -0.26
C LYS A 154 3.38 24.17 -1.65
N SER A 155 2.97 25.24 -2.31
CA SER A 155 2.34 25.16 -3.64
C SER A 155 3.27 24.48 -4.63
N GLY A 156 2.72 23.55 -5.42
CA GLY A 156 3.46 22.71 -6.35
C GLY A 156 4.22 21.53 -5.70
N ALA A 157 4.19 21.39 -4.37
CA ALA A 157 4.83 20.25 -3.71
C ALA A 157 4.02 18.96 -3.91
N PRO A 158 4.68 17.80 -4.04
CA PRO A 158 4.00 16.53 -4.05
C PRO A 158 3.35 16.25 -2.69
N PRO A 159 2.30 15.42 -2.65
CA PRO A 159 1.63 15.03 -1.40
C PRO A 159 2.56 14.41 -0.36
N ALA A 160 3.62 13.74 -0.79
CA ALA A 160 4.67 13.14 0.03
C ALA A 160 6.01 13.24 -0.71
N THR A 161 7.07 13.54 0.01
CA THR A 161 8.44 13.57 -0.51
C THR A 161 9.19 12.35 0.01
N PRO A 162 9.59 11.40 -0.84
CA PRO A 162 10.32 10.20 -0.43
C PRO A 162 11.65 10.55 0.25
N VAL A 163 12.04 9.72 1.22
CA VAL A 163 13.34 9.81 1.88
C VAL A 163 14.07 8.48 1.68
N SER A 164 15.28 8.55 1.10
CA SER A 164 16.18 7.39 1.03
C SER A 164 17.04 7.36 2.29
N LEU A 165 17.06 6.22 2.99
CA LEU A 165 18.04 5.99 4.05
C LEU A 165 19.41 5.75 3.40
N PRO A 166 20.52 6.27 3.98
CA PRO A 166 21.85 5.94 3.49
C PRO A 166 22.03 4.42 3.55
N THR A 167 22.46 3.83 2.45
CA THR A 167 22.84 2.41 2.42
C THR A 167 23.96 2.19 3.43
N PRO A 168 23.88 1.20 4.33
CA PRO A 168 25.00 0.86 5.21
C PRO A 168 26.23 0.64 4.34
N ARG A 169 27.32 1.38 4.61
CA ARG A 169 28.60 1.09 3.96
C ARG A 169 29.05 -0.29 4.41
N VAL A 170 28.95 -1.25 3.53
CA VAL A 170 29.66 -2.52 3.73
C VAL A 170 31.15 -2.16 3.67
N ASN A 171 31.80 -2.21 4.82
CA ASN A 171 33.25 -2.02 4.89
C ASN A 171 33.90 -3.31 4.33
N PRO A 172 34.48 -3.32 3.13
CA PRO A 172 35.10 -4.51 2.58
C PRO A 172 36.52 -4.61 3.17
N GLY A 173 36.63 -5.20 4.35
CA GLY A 173 37.95 -5.52 4.87
C GLY A 173 38.10 -5.34 6.39
N ARG A 174 37.91 -6.43 7.09
CA ARG A 174 38.78 -6.89 8.16
C ARG A 174 39.08 -8.36 7.96
#